data_3a5dc16adf9902d23a5b746e3470500a
#
_entry.id   3a5dc16adf9902d23a5b746e3470500a
#
_cell.length_a   1.000
_cell.length_b   1.000
_cell.length_c   1.000
_cell.angle_alpha   90.00
_cell.angle_beta   90.00
_cell.angle_gamma   90.00
#
_symmetry.space_group_name_H-M   'P 1'
#
loop_
_entity.id
_entity.type
_entity.pdbx_description
1 polymer ?
#
loop_
_entity_poly.entity_id
_entity_poly.type
_entity_poly.pdbx_seq_one_letter_code
_entity_poly.pdbx_strand_id
1 'polypeptide(L)'
;CGERAGEVVEILKEFPELEDPKTGRSMMERTIIICNTSSMPVAAREASCYTAVTLAEYYRQMGLDVLLLADSTSRWAQAMREMSGRLEEIPGEEAFPAYLESTIAAFYERAGKVRLNDGRIASVTIGGSVSPAGGNFEEPVTQATLKVVGAFHGLTRERSDARKYPAIHPID
;
A
#
# COMPACT_ATOMS: atom_id res chain seq x y z
N CYS A 1 -5.16 -1.02 4.84
CA CYS A 1 -4.98 -0.27 6.10
C CYS A 1 -6.08 0.77 6.26
N GLY A 2 -6.84 0.73 7.37
CA GLY A 2 -7.85 1.72 7.70
C GLY A 2 -9.09 1.76 6.79
N GLU A 3 -9.36 0.70 6.04
CA GLU A 3 -10.50 0.61 5.15
C GLU A 3 -11.82 0.40 5.91
N ARG A 4 -12.93 0.70 5.23
CA ARG A 4 -14.27 0.44 5.79
C ARG A 4 -14.51 -1.07 5.86
N ALA A 5 -15.14 -1.52 6.95
CA ALA A 5 -15.41 -2.94 7.16
C ALA A 5 -16.24 -3.57 6.03
N GLY A 6 -17.18 -2.82 5.44
CA GLY A 6 -17.98 -3.28 4.30
C GLY A 6 -17.17 -3.60 3.06
N GLU A 7 -16.21 -2.75 2.71
CA GLU A 7 -15.31 -2.96 1.56
C GLU A 7 -14.42 -4.19 1.75
N VAL A 8 -13.94 -4.40 2.97
CA VAL A 8 -13.13 -5.58 3.30
C VAL A 8 -13.95 -6.87 3.19
N VAL A 9 -15.18 -6.88 3.68
CA VAL A 9 -16.07 -8.03 3.58
C VAL A 9 -16.36 -8.37 2.12
N GLU A 10 -16.58 -7.37 1.27
CA GLU A 10 -16.79 -7.56 -0.17
C GLU A 10 -15.58 -8.21 -0.83
N ILE A 11 -14.38 -7.71 -0.57
CA ILE A 11 -13.14 -8.32 -1.09
C ILE A 11 -12.99 -9.77 -0.61
N LEU A 12 -13.26 -10.05 0.66
CA LEU A 12 -13.15 -11.40 1.21
C LEU A 12 -14.18 -12.39 0.63
N LYS A 13 -15.30 -11.89 0.11
CA LYS A 13 -16.30 -12.71 -0.59
C LYS A 13 -15.95 -12.97 -2.04
N GLU A 14 -15.52 -11.94 -2.75
CA GLU A 14 -15.27 -11.99 -4.19
C GLU A 14 -13.90 -12.59 -4.55
N PHE A 15 -12.88 -12.33 -3.73
CA PHE A 15 -11.51 -12.73 -4.04
C PHE A 15 -11.32 -14.26 -4.17
N PRO A 16 -11.92 -15.12 -3.32
CA PRO A 16 -11.82 -16.57 -3.47
C PRO A 16 -12.44 -17.13 -4.76
N GLU A 17 -13.34 -16.37 -5.41
CA GLU A 17 -13.97 -16.75 -6.68
C GLU A 17 -13.05 -16.53 -7.89
N LEU A 18 -11.98 -15.75 -7.73
CA LEU A 18 -10.99 -15.53 -8.78
C LEU A 18 -10.11 -16.78 -8.96
N GLU A 19 -10.00 -17.22 -10.19
CA GLU A 19 -9.19 -18.38 -10.55
C GLU A 19 -7.80 -17.97 -11.07
N ASP A 20 -6.78 -18.71 -10.66
CA ASP A 20 -5.44 -18.60 -11.22
C ASP A 20 -5.44 -19.22 -12.63
N PRO A 21 -5.19 -18.45 -13.69
CA PRO A 21 -5.22 -18.96 -15.07
C PRO A 21 -4.18 -20.05 -15.35
N LYS A 22 -3.15 -20.18 -14.49
CA LYS A 22 -2.10 -21.21 -14.65
C LYS A 22 -2.46 -22.53 -14.00
N THR A 23 -3.11 -22.49 -12.85
CA THR A 23 -3.39 -23.69 -12.04
C THR A 23 -4.87 -24.09 -12.02
N GLY A 24 -5.77 -23.18 -12.41
CA GLY A 24 -7.21 -23.36 -12.29
C GLY A 24 -7.75 -23.37 -10.86
N ARG A 25 -6.89 -23.06 -9.88
CA ARG A 25 -7.26 -22.99 -8.46
C ARG A 25 -7.60 -21.57 -8.06
N SER A 26 -8.24 -21.41 -6.90
CA SER A 26 -8.53 -20.09 -6.35
C SER A 26 -7.26 -19.29 -6.12
N MET A 27 -7.27 -18.00 -6.51
CA MET A 27 -6.19 -17.06 -6.24
C MET A 27 -5.93 -16.90 -4.74
N MET A 28 -6.92 -17.19 -3.89
CA MET A 28 -6.79 -17.11 -2.43
C MET A 28 -5.72 -18.06 -1.88
N GLU A 29 -5.44 -19.18 -2.54
CA GLU A 29 -4.38 -20.12 -2.13
C GLU A 29 -2.97 -19.50 -2.21
N ARG A 30 -2.81 -18.43 -3.00
CA ARG A 30 -1.55 -17.72 -3.22
C ARG A 30 -1.53 -16.32 -2.63
N THR A 31 -2.50 -16.00 -1.80
CA THR A 31 -2.69 -14.64 -1.30
C THR A 31 -2.78 -14.63 0.22
N ILE A 32 -2.13 -13.66 0.81
CA ILE A 32 -2.23 -13.32 2.22
C ILE A 32 -2.90 -11.96 2.31
N ILE A 33 -3.96 -11.86 3.09
CA ILE A 33 -4.68 -10.61 3.31
C ILE A 33 -4.41 -10.15 4.74
N ILE A 34 -3.82 -8.97 4.86
CA ILE A 34 -3.64 -8.27 6.13
C ILE A 34 -4.64 -7.13 6.16
N CYS A 35 -5.61 -7.25 7.03
CA CYS A 35 -6.73 -6.34 7.07
C CYS A 35 -6.76 -5.54 8.38
N ASN A 36 -6.78 -4.23 8.23
CA ASN A 36 -7.04 -3.29 9.31
C ASN A 36 -8.20 -2.38 8.91
N THR A 37 -9.25 -2.36 9.73
CA THR A 37 -10.38 -1.47 9.52
C THR A 37 -10.16 -0.12 10.18
N SER A 38 -10.94 0.88 9.77
CA SER A 38 -10.87 2.24 10.33
C SER A 38 -11.22 2.31 11.83
N SER A 39 -11.92 1.30 12.36
CA SER A 39 -12.28 1.20 13.78
C SER A 39 -11.20 0.56 14.67
N MET A 40 -10.16 0.00 14.07
CA MET A 40 -9.06 -0.60 14.82
C MET A 40 -8.15 0.45 15.47
N PRO A 41 -7.42 0.08 16.55
CA PRO A 41 -6.48 0.99 17.19
C PRO A 41 -5.44 1.56 16.22
N VAL A 42 -5.06 2.81 16.44
CA VAL A 42 -4.11 3.54 15.59
C VAL A 42 -2.77 2.81 15.46
N ALA A 43 -2.25 2.28 16.57
CA ALA A 43 -0.99 1.52 16.58
C ALA A 43 -1.06 0.27 15.69
N ALA A 44 -2.21 -0.43 15.68
CA ALA A 44 -2.42 -1.57 14.81
C ALA A 44 -2.47 -1.18 13.32
N ARG A 45 -3.11 -0.05 13.01
CA ARG A 45 -3.15 0.49 11.65
C ARG A 45 -1.76 0.88 11.15
N GLU A 46 -0.96 1.52 11.98
CA GLU A 46 0.42 1.87 11.65
C GLU A 46 1.28 0.62 11.44
N ALA A 47 1.20 -0.35 12.35
CA ALA A 47 2.01 -1.57 12.29
C ALA A 47 1.66 -2.48 11.11
N SER A 48 0.46 -2.39 10.54
CA SER A 48 0.00 -3.27 9.47
C SER A 48 0.89 -3.23 8.22
N CYS A 49 1.35 -2.05 7.83
CA CYS A 49 2.24 -1.89 6.67
C CYS A 49 3.61 -2.55 6.90
N TYR A 50 4.16 -2.42 8.09
CA TYR A 50 5.43 -3.08 8.44
C TYR A 50 5.29 -4.60 8.48
N THR A 51 4.19 -5.10 9.02
CA THR A 51 3.89 -6.53 9.01
C THR A 51 3.77 -7.06 7.59
N ALA A 52 3.04 -6.36 6.72
CA ALA A 52 2.85 -6.76 5.34
C ALA A 52 4.16 -6.82 4.56
N VAL A 53 5.00 -5.80 4.66
CA VAL A 53 6.27 -5.79 3.94
C VAL A 53 7.27 -6.80 4.49
N THR A 54 7.22 -7.09 5.79
CA THR A 54 8.04 -8.13 6.41
C THR A 54 7.67 -9.52 5.89
N LEU A 55 6.39 -9.82 5.76
CA LEU A 55 5.93 -11.05 5.14
C LEU A 55 6.33 -11.14 3.66
N ALA A 56 6.23 -10.05 2.93
CA ALA A 56 6.68 -9.99 1.54
C ALA A 56 8.17 -10.31 1.42
N GLU A 57 9.02 -9.74 2.26
CA GLU A 57 10.44 -10.04 2.31
C GLU A 57 10.74 -11.49 2.71
N TYR A 58 9.97 -12.04 3.64
CA TYR A 58 10.10 -13.44 4.04
C TYR A 58 9.92 -14.38 2.83
N TYR A 59 8.88 -14.18 2.04
CA TYR A 59 8.65 -14.98 0.84
C TYR A 59 9.69 -14.72 -0.25
N ARG A 60 10.20 -13.51 -0.37
CA ARG A 60 11.33 -13.21 -1.25
C ARG A 60 12.57 -14.00 -0.87
N GLN A 61 12.87 -14.13 0.43
CA GLN A 61 13.99 -14.93 0.92
C GLN A 61 13.82 -16.43 0.63
N MET A 62 12.62 -16.88 0.39
CA MET A 62 12.33 -18.24 -0.06
C MET A 62 12.52 -18.42 -1.58
N GLY A 63 12.88 -17.39 -2.30
CA GLY A 63 13.09 -17.43 -3.76
C GLY A 63 11.84 -17.15 -4.59
N LEU A 64 10.79 -16.58 -3.99
CA LEU A 64 9.53 -16.26 -4.66
C LEU A 64 9.47 -14.79 -5.11
N ASP A 65 8.75 -14.54 -6.18
CA ASP A 65 8.37 -13.21 -6.60
C ASP A 65 7.06 -12.81 -5.91
N VAL A 66 7.08 -11.69 -5.20
CA VAL A 66 5.97 -11.23 -4.37
C VAL A 66 5.44 -9.90 -4.89
N LEU A 67 4.13 -9.79 -4.98
CA LEU A 67 3.42 -8.52 -5.21
C LEU A 67 2.72 -8.11 -3.92
N LEU A 68 3.13 -6.98 -3.36
CA LEU A 68 2.49 -6.35 -2.20
C LEU A 68 1.62 -5.20 -2.67
N LEU A 69 0.33 -5.28 -2.39
CA LEU A 69 -0.63 -4.21 -2.65
C LEU A 69 -1.01 -3.55 -1.32
N ALA A 70 -0.72 -2.26 -1.19
CA ALA A 70 -1.01 -1.47 0.00
C ALA A 70 -2.16 -0.49 -0.29
N ASP A 71 -3.31 -0.78 0.23
CA ASP A 71 -4.50 0.07 0.12
C ASP A 71 -4.98 0.52 1.51
N SER A 72 -4.80 1.75 1.90
CA SER A 72 -4.08 2.79 1.18
C SER A 72 -2.99 3.37 2.08
N THR A 73 -1.91 3.83 1.47
CA THR A 73 -0.80 4.45 2.21
C THR A 73 -1.18 5.81 2.81
N SER A 74 -2.19 6.48 2.28
CA SER A 74 -2.73 7.72 2.88
C SER A 74 -3.30 7.47 4.27
N ARG A 75 -3.97 6.36 4.48
CA ARG A 75 -4.52 5.98 5.77
C ARG A 75 -3.43 5.56 6.76
N TRP A 76 -2.39 4.95 6.25
CA TRP A 76 -1.19 4.66 7.04
C TRP A 76 -0.50 5.95 7.51
N ALA A 77 -0.35 6.93 6.62
CA ALA A 77 0.19 8.25 6.99
C ALA A 77 -0.71 8.97 8.00
N GLN A 78 -2.02 8.86 7.87
CA GLN A 78 -2.95 9.38 8.88
C GLN A 78 -2.75 8.72 10.24
N ALA A 79 -2.53 7.42 10.29
CA ALA A 79 -2.20 6.71 11.53
C ALA A 79 -0.89 7.22 12.15
N MET A 80 0.14 7.45 11.35
CA MET A 80 1.38 8.08 11.82
C MET A 80 1.15 9.47 12.40
N ARG A 81 0.32 10.28 11.78
CA ARG A 81 -0.04 11.60 12.28
C ARG A 81 -0.74 11.53 13.64
N GLU A 82 -1.68 10.63 13.81
CA GLU A 82 -2.38 10.43 15.06
C GLU A 82 -1.46 9.93 16.18
N MET A 83 -0.53 9.02 15.87
CA MET A 83 0.46 8.53 16.84
C MET A 83 1.43 9.63 17.25
N SER A 84 1.95 10.39 16.31
CA SER A 84 2.81 11.53 16.54
C SER A 84 2.15 12.59 17.45
N GLY A 85 0.87 12.88 17.21
CA GLY A 85 0.09 13.78 18.05
C GLY A 85 -0.07 13.29 19.48
N ARG A 86 -0.28 11.99 19.68
CA ARG A 86 -0.37 11.39 21.03
C ARG A 86 0.95 11.38 21.79
N LEU A 87 2.06 11.31 21.06
CA LEU A 87 3.41 11.37 21.64
C LEU A 87 3.92 12.80 21.82
N GLU A 88 3.07 13.80 21.53
CA GLU A 88 3.40 15.22 21.66
C GLU A 88 4.65 15.63 20.86
N GLU A 89 4.90 14.97 19.76
CA GLU A 89 5.99 15.33 18.84
C GLU A 89 5.69 16.66 18.13
N ILE A 90 6.73 17.40 17.81
CA ILE A 90 6.59 18.67 17.09
C ILE A 90 6.04 18.38 15.69
N PRO A 91 4.86 18.92 15.33
CA PRO A 91 4.26 18.67 14.04
C PRO A 91 5.04 19.34 12.92
N GLY A 92 5.16 18.65 11.80
CA GLY A 92 5.63 19.20 10.54
C GLY A 92 4.48 19.77 9.70
N GLU A 93 4.65 19.75 8.40
CA GLU A 93 3.66 20.22 7.43
C GLU A 93 2.35 19.44 7.55
N GLU A 94 1.22 20.15 7.53
CA GLU A 94 -0.12 19.59 7.71
C GLU A 94 -0.30 18.67 8.94
N ALA A 95 0.44 18.96 9.99
CA ALA A 95 0.48 18.17 11.24
C ALA A 95 0.99 16.73 11.08
N PHE A 96 1.63 16.38 9.99
CA PHE A 96 2.37 15.13 9.85
C PHE A 96 3.68 15.17 10.62
N PRO A 97 4.21 14.01 11.06
CA PRO A 97 5.52 13.96 11.70
C PRO A 97 6.62 14.36 10.72
N ALA A 98 7.69 14.98 11.22
CA ALA A 98 8.82 15.41 10.41
C ALA A 98 9.50 14.25 9.65
N TYR A 99 9.38 13.03 10.17
CA TYR A 99 9.94 11.80 9.58
C TYR A 99 9.00 11.11 8.56
N LEU A 100 7.88 11.73 8.18
CA LEU A 100 6.92 11.12 7.23
C LEU A 100 7.60 10.72 5.93
N GLU A 101 8.33 11.63 5.31
CA GLU A 101 9.00 11.40 4.02
C GLU A 101 10.02 10.26 4.11
N SER A 102 10.85 10.25 5.14
CA SER A 102 11.85 9.20 5.34
C SER A 102 11.22 7.83 5.62
N THR A 103 10.11 7.80 6.34
CA THR A 103 9.38 6.56 6.64
C THR A 103 8.72 5.98 5.39
N ILE A 104 8.10 6.80 4.57
CA ILE A 104 7.52 6.38 3.29
C ILE A 104 8.62 5.89 2.35
N ALA A 105 9.73 6.61 2.25
CA ALA A 105 10.89 6.20 1.45
C ALA A 105 11.43 4.84 1.90
N ALA A 106 11.63 4.64 3.19
CA ALA A 106 12.11 3.38 3.74
C ALA A 106 11.16 2.21 3.45
N PHE A 107 9.85 2.45 3.49
CA PHE A 107 8.86 1.43 3.13
C PHE A 107 8.98 1.00 1.66
N TYR A 108 8.99 1.95 0.75
CA TYR A 108 9.08 1.64 -0.69
C TYR A 108 10.45 1.11 -1.11
N GLU A 109 11.53 1.50 -0.45
CA GLU A 109 12.87 0.98 -0.71
C GLU A 109 13.03 -0.51 -0.38
N ARG A 110 12.14 -1.08 0.42
CA ARG A 110 12.14 -2.53 0.70
C ARG A 110 11.69 -3.36 -0.51
N ALA A 111 11.06 -2.74 -1.51
CA ALA A 111 10.82 -3.37 -2.79
C ALA A 111 12.13 -3.51 -3.57
N GLY A 112 12.28 -4.60 -4.30
CA GLY A 112 13.44 -4.78 -5.16
C GLY A 112 13.68 -6.23 -5.54
N LYS A 113 14.57 -6.39 -6.49
CA LYS A 113 15.04 -7.67 -6.98
C LYS A 113 16.38 -8.00 -6.33
N VAL A 114 16.48 -9.16 -5.75
CA VAL A 114 17.67 -9.62 -5.04
C VAL A 114 18.16 -10.96 -5.56
N ARG A 115 19.45 -11.20 -5.45
CA ARG A 115 20.06 -12.53 -5.63
C ARG A 115 20.29 -13.14 -4.25
N LEU A 116 19.70 -14.30 -4.02
CA LEU A 116 19.90 -15.06 -2.79
C LEU A 116 21.27 -15.75 -2.75
N ASN A 117 21.67 -16.18 -1.57
CA ASN A 117 22.97 -16.87 -1.38
C ASN A 117 23.07 -18.18 -2.16
N ASP A 118 21.95 -18.82 -2.47
CA ASP A 118 21.88 -20.03 -3.30
C ASP A 118 21.87 -19.74 -4.82
N GLY A 119 21.97 -18.47 -5.22
CA GLY A 119 21.99 -18.02 -6.60
C GLY A 119 20.64 -17.76 -7.23
N ARG A 120 19.52 -18.10 -6.57
CA ARG A 120 18.16 -17.77 -7.06
C ARG A 120 17.91 -16.27 -7.02
N ILE A 121 17.10 -15.80 -7.96
CA ILE A 121 16.68 -14.41 -8.04
C ILE A 121 15.22 -14.34 -7.59
N ALA A 122 14.93 -13.43 -6.69
CA ALA A 122 13.60 -13.18 -6.20
C ALA A 122 13.33 -11.69 -6.07
N SER A 123 12.06 -11.30 -6.04
CA SER A 123 11.68 -9.90 -6.01
C SER A 123 10.49 -9.62 -5.11
N VAL A 124 10.41 -8.38 -4.63
CA VAL A 124 9.21 -7.77 -4.07
C VAL A 124 8.86 -6.56 -4.90
N THR A 125 7.65 -6.51 -5.39
CA THR A 125 7.06 -5.34 -6.05
C THR A 125 6.00 -4.76 -5.14
N ILE A 126 6.05 -3.45 -4.89
CA ILE A 126 5.07 -2.76 -4.06
C ILE A 126 4.19 -1.87 -4.95
N GLY A 127 2.90 -2.12 -4.91
CA GLY A 127 1.88 -1.25 -5.48
C GLY A 127 1.16 -0.51 -4.35
N GLY A 128 1.47 0.77 -4.16
CA GLY A 128 0.85 1.61 -3.14
C GLY A 128 -0.26 2.47 -3.73
N SER A 129 -1.41 2.48 -3.08
CA SER A 129 -2.52 3.36 -3.41
C SER A 129 -2.46 4.60 -2.54
N VAL A 130 -2.57 5.78 -3.16
CA VAL A 130 -2.62 7.08 -2.48
C VAL A 130 -3.91 7.78 -2.88
N SER A 131 -4.63 8.30 -1.89
CA SER A 131 -5.85 9.07 -2.09
C SER A 131 -5.63 10.51 -1.62
N PRO A 132 -5.19 11.42 -2.50
CA PRO A 132 -4.98 12.81 -2.13
C PRO A 132 -6.29 13.49 -1.70
N ALA A 133 -6.26 14.21 -0.58
CA ALA A 133 -7.41 14.94 -0.10
C ALA A 133 -7.84 16.01 -1.11
N GLY A 134 -9.11 15.96 -1.54
CA GLY A 134 -9.62 16.90 -2.53
C GLY A 134 -8.96 16.84 -3.91
N GLY A 135 -8.21 15.78 -4.21
CA GLY A 135 -7.45 15.67 -5.46
C GLY A 135 -6.19 16.54 -5.50
N ASN A 136 -5.74 17.03 -4.36
CA ASN A 136 -4.54 17.86 -4.27
C ASN A 136 -3.27 17.02 -4.25
N PHE A 137 -2.53 16.98 -5.36
CA PHE A 137 -1.25 16.27 -5.47
C PHE A 137 -0.08 16.97 -4.73
N GLU A 138 -0.27 18.18 -4.23
CA GLU A 138 0.72 18.87 -3.42
C GLU A 138 0.70 18.47 -1.94
N GLU A 139 -0.23 17.58 -1.56
CA GLU A 139 -0.29 17.01 -0.22
C GLU A 139 1.04 16.33 0.16
N PRO A 140 1.51 16.44 1.43
CA PRO A 140 2.81 15.91 1.85
C PRO A 140 2.99 14.41 1.57
N VAL A 141 1.96 13.60 1.79
CA VAL A 141 2.00 12.15 1.55
C VAL A 141 2.20 11.83 0.08
N THR A 142 1.45 12.50 -0.79
CA THR A 142 1.54 12.32 -2.24
C THR A 142 2.90 12.76 -2.76
N GLN A 143 3.39 13.90 -2.33
CA GLN A 143 4.71 14.40 -2.71
C GLN A 143 5.84 13.50 -2.23
N ALA A 144 5.79 13.03 -0.99
CA ALA A 144 6.76 12.08 -0.46
C ALA A 144 6.78 10.77 -1.26
N THR A 145 5.61 10.26 -1.64
CA THR A 145 5.48 9.05 -2.44
C THR A 145 6.03 9.25 -3.85
N LEU A 146 5.68 10.34 -4.52
CA LEU A 146 6.14 10.62 -5.89
C LEU A 146 7.65 10.76 -6.00
N LYS A 147 8.33 11.23 -4.95
CA LYS A 147 9.79 11.34 -4.93
C LYS A 147 10.52 10.00 -4.90
N VAL A 148 9.86 8.94 -4.44
CA VAL A 148 10.48 7.64 -4.16
C VAL A 148 10.13 6.60 -5.20
N VAL A 149 8.90 6.62 -5.73
CA VAL A 149 8.41 5.61 -6.66
C VAL A 149 8.97 5.81 -8.07
N GLY A 150 9.25 4.70 -8.75
CA GLY A 150 9.73 4.69 -10.13
C GLY A 150 8.62 4.71 -11.19
N ALA A 151 7.37 4.46 -10.81
CA ALA A 151 6.22 4.48 -11.67
C ALA A 151 5.01 5.09 -10.95
N PHE A 152 4.24 5.86 -11.67
CA PHE A 152 3.05 6.52 -11.17
C PHE A 152 1.92 6.36 -12.18
N HIS A 153 0.75 5.99 -11.68
CA HIS A 153 -0.47 5.89 -12.47
C HIS A 153 -1.54 6.79 -11.85
N GLY A 154 -1.76 7.94 -12.46
CA GLY A 154 -2.82 8.87 -12.07
C GLY A 154 -4.20 8.30 -12.42
N LEU A 155 -5.14 8.34 -11.47
CA LEU A 155 -6.54 8.00 -11.72
C LEU A 155 -7.34 9.29 -11.84
N THR A 156 -8.25 9.35 -12.81
CA THR A 156 -9.10 10.52 -13.02
C THR A 156 -10.52 10.26 -12.56
N ARG A 157 -11.08 11.24 -11.88
CA ARG A 157 -12.46 11.21 -11.43
C ARG A 157 -13.42 11.23 -12.63
N GLU A 158 -13.11 11.99 -13.66
CA GLU A 158 -13.90 12.10 -14.88
C GLU A 158 -14.14 10.73 -15.54
N ARG A 159 -13.08 9.91 -15.65
CA ARG A 159 -13.21 8.56 -16.20
C ARG A 159 -13.98 7.62 -15.30
N SER A 160 -13.79 7.75 -13.99
CA SER A 160 -14.53 6.98 -12.99
C SER A 160 -16.03 7.31 -13.02
N ASP A 161 -16.38 8.58 -13.11
CA ASP A 161 -17.78 9.03 -13.19
C ASP A 161 -18.43 8.57 -14.52
N ALA A 162 -17.65 8.51 -15.59
CA ALA A 162 -18.07 7.95 -16.88
C ALA A 162 -18.06 6.41 -16.90
N ARG A 163 -17.77 5.74 -15.77
CA ARG A 163 -17.66 4.27 -15.63
C ARG A 163 -16.69 3.61 -16.60
N LYS A 164 -15.61 4.32 -16.94
CA LYS A 164 -14.52 3.79 -17.75
C LYS A 164 -13.41 3.26 -16.84
N TYR A 165 -13.28 1.96 -16.77
CA TYR A 165 -12.28 1.30 -15.92
C TYR A 165 -11.27 0.52 -16.76
N PRO A 166 -10.00 0.48 -16.37
CA PRO A 166 -9.39 1.28 -15.29
C PRO A 166 -9.41 2.78 -15.59
N ALA A 167 -9.68 3.60 -14.58
CA ALA A 167 -9.84 5.06 -14.70
C ALA A 167 -8.49 5.79 -14.79
N ILE A 168 -7.51 5.19 -15.43
CA ILE A 168 -6.14 5.71 -15.56
C ILE A 168 -6.11 6.89 -16.52
N HIS A 169 -5.41 7.96 -16.14
CA HIS A 169 -5.17 9.09 -17.01
C HIS A 169 -4.11 8.73 -18.06
N PRO A 170 -4.36 8.90 -19.35
CA PRO A 170 -3.46 8.40 -20.40
C PRO A 170 -2.22 9.28 -20.63
N ILE A 171 -2.16 10.47 -20.03
CA ILE A 171 -1.14 11.48 -20.34
C ILE A 171 -0.25 11.81 -19.12
N ASP A 172 -0.66 11.48 -17.90
CA ASP A 172 0.10 11.74 -16.68
C ASP A 172 1.10 10.61 -16.35
#